data_e403763037a576be53b4398e35bb677f
#
_entry.id   e403763037a576be53b4398e35bb677f
#
_cell.length_a   1.000
_cell.length_b   1.000
_cell.length_c   1.000
_cell.angle_alpha   90.00
_cell.angle_beta   90.00
_cell.angle_gamma   90.00
#
_symmetry.space_group_name_H-M   'P 1'
#
loop_
_entity.id
_entity.type
_entity.pdbx_description
1 polymer ?
#
loop_
_entity_poly.entity_id
_entity_poly.type
_entity_poly.pdbx_seq_one_letter_code
_entity_poly.pdbx_strand_id
1 'polypeptide(L)' 'MGRFAQGKFNLKNPDKYMGNKTPTYRSGWEFTFMKFCDEHPAVAKWA' A
#
# COMPACT_ATOMS: atom_id res chain seq x y z
N MET A 1 -15.53 1.70 -13.94
CA MET A 1 -15.05 1.36 -13.44
C MET A 1 -14.35 1.81 -12.36
N GLY A 2 -14.35 2.47 -11.75
CA GLY A 2 -13.65 2.95 -10.68
C GLY A 2 -13.66 2.12 -9.48
N ARG A 3 -14.25 0.96 -9.53
CA ARG A 3 -14.33 0.21 -8.42
C ARG A 3 -13.05 -0.22 -7.98
N PHE A 4 -12.16 -0.31 -8.77
CA PHE A 4 -10.88 -0.73 -8.38
C PHE A 4 -10.16 0.38 -7.65
N ALA A 5 -10.70 1.57 -7.62
CA ALA A 5 -10.05 2.69 -6.97
C ALA A 5 -10.09 2.64 -5.44
N GLN A 6 -10.81 1.69 -4.86
CA GLN A 6 -10.86 1.59 -3.42
C GLN A 6 -10.69 0.16 -3.00
N GLY A 7 -10.07 -0.04 -1.86
CA GLY A 7 -9.93 -1.37 -1.34
C GLY A 7 -8.83 -1.44 -0.30
N LYS A 8 -8.62 -2.63 0.21
CA LYS A 8 -7.55 -2.85 1.17
C LYS A 8 -6.35 -3.39 0.44
N PHE A 9 -5.20 -2.84 0.77
CA PHE A 9 -3.97 -3.24 0.11
C PHE A 9 -3.37 -4.47 0.80
N ASN A 10 -3.03 -5.49 0.02
CA ASN A 10 -2.40 -6.67 0.57
C ASN A 10 -0.90 -6.44 0.67
N LEU A 11 -0.42 -6.37 1.90
CA LEU A 11 1.01 -6.15 2.12
C LEU A 11 1.80 -7.39 1.79
N LYS A 12 2.77 -7.23 0.91
CA LYS A 12 3.64 -8.33 0.59
C LYS A 12 4.77 -8.38 1.62
N ASN A 13 5.14 -7.23 2.13
CA ASN A 13 6.17 -7.15 3.16
C ASN A 13 5.61 -6.40 4.35
N PRO A 14 4.76 -7.03 5.14
CA PRO A 14 4.12 -6.34 6.25
C PRO A 14 5.07 -5.77 7.29
N ASP A 15 6.27 -6.29 7.35
CA ASP A 15 7.25 -5.76 8.29
C ASP A 15 7.62 -4.31 7.99
N LYS A 16 7.41 -3.88 6.77
CA LYS A 16 7.75 -2.53 6.39
C LYS A 16 6.66 -1.54 6.73
N TYR A 17 5.45 -2.00 6.92
CA TYR A 17 4.34 -1.10 7.16
C TYR A 17 4.22 -0.79 8.64
N MET A 18 4.26 0.50 8.97
CA MET A 18 4.25 0.92 10.35
C MET A 18 2.87 1.14 10.93
N GLY A 19 1.84 1.08 10.11
CA GLY A 19 0.49 1.31 10.59
C GLY A 19 -0.05 0.15 11.39
N ASN A 20 -1.10 0.39 12.15
CA ASN A 20 -1.73 -0.65 12.94
C ASN A 20 -2.74 -1.47 12.18
N LYS A 21 -3.25 -0.96 11.07
CA LYS A 21 -4.28 -1.64 10.33
C LYS A 21 -3.86 -1.80 8.90
N THR A 22 -4.53 -2.69 8.20
CA THR A 22 -4.27 -2.86 6.78
C THR A 22 -4.51 -1.54 6.07
N PRO A 23 -3.57 -1.08 5.26
CA PRO A 23 -3.76 0.19 4.56
C PRO A 23 -4.89 0.08 3.56
N THR A 24 -5.61 1.16 3.40
CA THR A 24 -6.73 1.22 2.48
C THR A 24 -6.42 2.27 1.43
N TYR A 25 -6.56 1.92 0.17
CA TYR A 25 -6.34 2.89 -0.89
C TYR A 25 -7.68 3.38 -1.42
N ARG A 26 -7.71 4.62 -1.84
CA ARG A 26 -8.93 5.23 -2.33
C ARG A 26 -8.85 5.60 -3.79
N SER A 27 -7.76 5.33 -4.44
CA SER A 27 -7.61 5.63 -5.85
C SER A 27 -6.51 4.74 -6.40
N GLY A 28 -6.50 4.58 -7.70
CA GLY A 28 -5.46 3.80 -8.33
C GLY A 28 -4.10 4.40 -8.09
N TRP A 29 -4.07 5.73 -7.95
CA TRP A 29 -2.83 6.44 -7.67
C TRP A 29 -2.28 6.00 -6.32
N GLU A 30 -3.14 5.93 -5.30
CA GLU A 30 -2.70 5.51 -3.99
C GLU A 30 -2.28 4.06 -3.99
N PHE A 31 -2.98 3.23 -4.74
CA PHE A 31 -2.63 1.84 -4.83
C PHE A 31 -1.21 1.68 -5.40
N THR A 32 -0.90 2.42 -6.44
CA THR A 32 0.42 2.37 -7.06
C THR A 32 1.49 2.83 -6.09
N PHE A 33 1.19 3.88 -5.32
CA PHE A 33 2.16 4.40 -4.37
C PHE A 33 2.43 3.38 -3.26
N MET A 34 1.38 2.75 -2.77
CA MET A 34 1.54 1.75 -1.72
C MET A 34 2.32 0.55 -2.22
N LYS A 35 2.06 0.14 -3.45
CA LYS A 35 2.79 -0.97 -4.02
C LYS A 35 4.26 -0.63 -4.15
N PHE A 36 4.55 0.60 -4.55
CA PHE A 36 5.93 1.04 -4.66
C PHE A 36 6.61 0.96 -3.29
N CYS A 37 5.97 1.49 -2.26
CA CYS A 37 6.56 1.48 -0.94
C CYS A 37 6.76 0.08 -0.42
N ASP A 38 5.80 -0.79 -0.68
CA ASP A 38 5.86 -2.14 -0.15
C ASP A 38 6.95 -2.98 -0.82
N GLU A 39 7.19 -2.76 -2.10
CA GLU A 39 8.10 -3.62 -2.84
C GLU A 39 9.48 -3.04 -3.10
N HIS A 40 9.63 -1.73 -3.01
CA HIS A 40 10.90 -1.11 -3.35
C HIS A 40 11.93 -1.32 -2.26
N PRO A 41 13.08 -1.90 -2.60
CA PRO A 41 14.07 -2.23 -1.57
C PRO A 41 14.67 -1.03 -0.86
N ALA A 42 14.62 0.15 -1.46
CA ALA A 42 15.15 1.33 -0.82
C ALA A 42 14.22 1.89 0.24
N VAL A 43 12.97 1.44 0.25
CA VAL A 43 12.01 1.90 1.26
C VAL A 43 12.03 0.89 2.40
N ALA A 44 12.62 1.26 3.52
CA ALA A 44 12.70 0.35 4.65
C ALA A 44 11.39 0.25 5.42
N LYS A 45 10.73 1.38 5.59
CA LYS A 45 9.46 1.42 6.31
C LYS A 45 8.59 2.51 5.75
N TRP A 46 7.29 2.35 5.89
CA TRP A 46 6.36 3.35 5.39
C TRP A 46 5.03 3.25 6.12
N ALA A 47 4.22 4.28 5.98
CA ALA A 47 2.89 4.28 6.59
C ALA A 47 1.94 5.17 5.81
#